data_cad17deec9b99dc64cdd81b02564a6c6
#
_entry.id   cad17deec9b99dc64cdd81b02564a6c6
#
_cell.length_a   1.000
_cell.length_b   1.000
_cell.length_c   1.000
_cell.angle_alpha   90.00
_cell.angle_beta   90.00
_cell.angle_gamma   90.00
#
_symmetry.space_group_name_H-M   'P 1'
#
loop_
_entity.id
_entity.type
_entity.pdbx_description
1 polymer ?
#
loop_
_entity_poly.entity_id
_entity_poly.type
_entity_poly.pdbx_seq_one_letter_code
_entity_poly.pdbx_strand_id
1 'polypeptide(L)'
;VVEQVIRPTGLLDPVIEVRPSLNQIDDLLEEIQLRIERDERVLVTTLTKRMAEELNAYLAKLDINCNYIHSDVDTLDRIKILDDLRAGVYDVLIGVNLLREGLDLPEVSLVAILDADKEGFLRSHRSLTQTVGRAARNLNGRVIMYADRITESMQKTIDETNRRREKQLAYNEENHITPQACLLYTSPSPRDTR
;
A
#
# COMPACT_ATOMS: atom_id res chain seq x y z
N VAL A 1 21.13 9.68 -14.09
CA VAL A 1 20.12 10.01 -13.09
C VAL A 1 20.57 9.53 -11.73
N VAL A 2 20.65 10.44 -10.81
CA VAL A 2 21.00 10.10 -9.44
C VAL A 2 19.73 9.75 -8.70
N GLU A 3 19.69 8.55 -8.18
CA GLU A 3 18.54 8.10 -7.39
C GLU A 3 18.86 8.22 -5.93
N GLN A 4 17.93 8.74 -5.18
CA GLN A 4 18.03 8.77 -3.73
C GLN A 4 17.48 7.45 -3.19
N VAL A 5 18.31 6.43 -3.27
CA VAL A 5 17.84 5.08 -2.97
C VAL A 5 18.15 4.64 -1.55
N ILE A 6 19.05 5.35 -0.87
CA ILE A 6 19.46 4.95 0.47
C ILE A 6 18.70 5.71 1.53
N ARG A 7 18.09 5.00 2.46
CA ARG A 7 17.34 5.58 3.57
C ARG A 7 18.13 5.44 4.86
N PRO A 8 18.25 6.53 5.64
CA PRO A 8 18.97 6.47 6.92
C PRO A 8 18.36 5.49 7.92
N THR A 9 17.04 5.28 7.85
CA THR A 9 16.36 4.35 8.74
C THR A 9 16.66 2.89 8.43
N GLY A 10 17.24 2.61 7.27
CA GLY A 10 17.48 1.27 6.81
C GLY A 10 16.25 0.56 6.24
N LEU A 11 15.12 1.27 6.15
CA LEU A 11 13.88 0.67 5.62
C LEU A 11 14.05 0.25 4.17
N LEU A 12 13.56 -0.94 3.87
CA LEU A 12 13.62 -1.50 2.52
C LEU A 12 12.39 -1.12 1.72
N ASP A 13 12.56 -1.01 0.41
CA ASP A 13 11.39 -0.94 -0.48
C ASP A 13 10.61 -2.24 -0.34
N PRO A 14 9.28 -2.20 -0.53
CA PRO A 14 8.46 -3.38 -0.28
C PRO A 14 8.75 -4.50 -1.28
N VAL A 15 8.45 -5.72 -0.86
CA VAL A 15 8.44 -6.87 -1.75
C VAL A 15 7.19 -6.77 -2.62
N ILE A 16 7.36 -6.92 -3.93
CA ILE A 16 6.24 -6.93 -4.86
C ILE A 16 5.97 -8.36 -5.29
N GLU A 17 4.74 -8.78 -5.16
CA GLU A 17 4.28 -10.09 -5.58
C GLU A 17 3.20 -9.92 -6.64
N VAL A 18 3.24 -10.71 -7.70
CA VAL A 18 2.20 -10.71 -8.74
C VAL A 18 1.38 -11.98 -8.58
N ARG A 19 0.07 -11.82 -8.48
CA ARG A 19 -0.87 -12.94 -8.34
C ARG A 19 -1.93 -12.86 -9.42
N PRO A 20 -2.54 -14.00 -9.80
CA PRO A 20 -3.59 -13.99 -10.82
C PRO A 20 -4.78 -13.11 -10.42
N SER A 21 -5.42 -12.50 -11.40
CA SER A 21 -6.60 -11.68 -11.13
C SER A 21 -7.86 -12.52 -10.91
N LEU A 22 -7.86 -13.77 -11.33
CA LEU A 22 -8.97 -14.68 -11.04
C LEU A 22 -9.04 -14.89 -9.53
N ASN A 23 -10.21 -14.68 -8.96
CA ASN A 23 -10.45 -14.76 -7.52
C ASN A 23 -9.63 -13.75 -6.71
N GLN A 24 -9.27 -12.62 -7.32
CA GLN A 24 -8.47 -11.60 -6.65
C GLN A 24 -9.12 -11.08 -5.37
N ILE A 25 -10.44 -10.99 -5.34
CA ILE A 25 -11.14 -10.48 -4.15
C ILE A 25 -11.03 -11.47 -2.99
N ASP A 26 -11.18 -12.77 -3.27
CA ASP A 26 -11.05 -13.79 -2.23
C ASP A 26 -9.63 -13.85 -1.68
N ASP A 27 -8.64 -13.77 -2.55
CA ASP A 27 -7.24 -13.75 -2.17
C ASP A 27 -6.92 -12.49 -1.33
N LEU A 28 -7.41 -11.35 -1.78
CA LEU A 28 -7.24 -10.10 -1.07
C LEU A 28 -7.87 -10.16 0.32
N LEU A 29 -9.03 -10.76 0.45
CA LEU A 29 -9.71 -10.90 1.74
C LEU A 29 -8.85 -11.64 2.75
N GLU A 30 -8.21 -12.73 2.35
CA GLU A 30 -7.30 -13.48 3.22
C GLU A 30 -6.13 -12.60 3.66
N GLU A 31 -5.55 -11.84 2.74
CA GLU A 31 -4.42 -10.97 3.06
C GLU A 31 -4.85 -9.83 4.00
N ILE A 32 -6.05 -9.30 3.80
CA ILE A 32 -6.59 -8.26 4.68
C ILE A 32 -6.73 -8.82 6.10
N GLN A 33 -7.27 -10.01 6.24
CA GLN A 33 -7.47 -10.62 7.56
C GLN A 33 -6.16 -10.85 8.29
N LEU A 34 -5.11 -11.23 7.57
CA LEU A 34 -3.78 -11.37 8.15
C LEU A 34 -3.25 -10.04 8.70
N ARG A 35 -3.48 -8.95 7.98
CA ARG A 35 -3.02 -7.63 8.44
C ARG A 35 -3.83 -7.12 9.62
N ILE A 36 -5.12 -7.39 9.62
CA ILE A 36 -5.98 -7.02 10.75
C ILE A 36 -5.48 -7.70 12.04
N GLU A 37 -5.13 -8.97 11.96
CA GLU A 37 -4.60 -9.71 13.10
C GLU A 37 -3.31 -9.09 13.65
N ARG A 38 -2.54 -8.44 12.79
CA ARG A 38 -1.28 -7.78 13.18
C ARG A 38 -1.48 -6.32 13.54
N ASP A 39 -2.70 -5.82 13.53
CA ASP A 39 -3.02 -4.41 13.71
C ASP A 39 -2.33 -3.51 12.69
N GLU A 40 -2.25 -4.00 11.46
CA GLU A 40 -1.68 -3.27 10.32
C GLU A 40 -2.80 -2.80 9.41
N ARG A 41 -2.48 -1.86 8.52
CA ARG A 41 -3.46 -1.25 7.64
C ARG A 41 -3.21 -1.64 6.20
N VAL A 42 -4.25 -1.59 5.38
CA VAL A 42 -4.21 -2.00 3.99
C VAL A 42 -4.75 -0.88 3.10
N LEU A 43 -4.03 -0.61 2.01
CA LEU A 43 -4.54 0.24 0.92
C LEU A 43 -4.87 -0.64 -0.27
N VAL A 44 -6.00 -0.38 -0.91
CA VAL A 44 -6.42 -1.11 -2.10
C VAL A 44 -6.73 -0.10 -3.20
N THR A 45 -6.15 -0.30 -4.39
CA THR A 45 -6.48 0.54 -5.54
C THR A 45 -7.32 -0.23 -6.54
N THR A 46 -8.37 0.42 -7.02
CA THR A 46 -9.26 -0.12 -8.04
C THR A 46 -9.19 0.76 -9.29
N LEU A 47 -9.77 0.30 -10.39
CA LEU A 47 -9.79 1.05 -11.63
C LEU A 47 -10.94 2.05 -11.71
N THR A 48 -12.03 1.78 -11.01
CA THR A 48 -13.23 2.61 -11.11
C THR A 48 -13.83 2.86 -9.74
N LYS A 49 -14.55 3.96 -9.64
CA LYS A 49 -15.31 4.30 -8.44
C LYS A 49 -16.31 3.20 -8.08
N ARG A 50 -16.95 2.63 -9.10
CA ARG A 50 -17.92 1.56 -8.90
C ARG A 50 -17.28 0.34 -8.23
N MET A 51 -16.08 -0.06 -8.70
CA MET A 51 -15.36 -1.17 -8.08
C MET A 51 -15.01 -0.86 -6.63
N ALA A 52 -14.60 0.37 -6.34
CA ALA A 52 -14.28 0.77 -4.98
C ALA A 52 -15.51 0.68 -4.08
N GLU A 53 -16.64 1.18 -4.54
CA GLU A 53 -17.88 1.12 -3.78
C GLU A 53 -18.35 -0.30 -3.54
N GLU A 54 -18.29 -1.15 -4.56
CA GLU A 54 -18.70 -2.55 -4.45
C GLU A 54 -17.80 -3.31 -3.49
N LEU A 55 -16.49 -3.10 -3.57
CA LEU A 55 -15.56 -3.76 -2.67
C LEU A 55 -15.77 -3.28 -1.24
N ASN A 56 -15.98 -1.99 -1.03
CA ASN A 56 -16.24 -1.46 0.29
C ASN A 56 -17.50 -2.09 0.90
N ALA A 57 -18.57 -2.19 0.13
CA ALA A 57 -19.81 -2.80 0.59
C ALA A 57 -19.60 -4.29 0.92
N TYR A 58 -18.85 -4.99 0.10
CA TYR A 58 -18.56 -6.41 0.32
C TYR A 58 -17.79 -6.63 1.62
N LEU A 59 -16.73 -5.85 1.83
CA LEU A 59 -15.92 -5.97 3.05
C LEU A 59 -16.71 -5.60 4.29
N ALA A 60 -17.57 -4.59 4.18
CA ALA A 60 -18.40 -4.17 5.30
C ALA A 60 -19.38 -5.27 5.73
N LYS A 61 -19.89 -6.04 4.77
CA LYS A 61 -20.75 -7.19 5.08
C LYS A 61 -20.04 -8.28 5.86
N LEU A 62 -18.72 -8.33 5.75
CA LEU A 62 -17.88 -9.30 6.45
C LEU A 62 -17.33 -8.74 7.76
N ASP A 63 -17.90 -7.63 8.23
CA ASP A 63 -17.50 -6.95 9.46
C ASP A 63 -16.06 -6.44 9.45
N ILE A 64 -15.54 -6.13 8.26
CA ILE A 64 -14.23 -5.51 8.12
C ILE A 64 -14.41 -4.00 8.14
N ASN A 65 -13.67 -3.32 9.01
CA ASN A 65 -13.68 -1.87 9.08
C ASN A 65 -12.97 -1.29 7.87
N CYS A 66 -13.72 -0.70 6.97
CA CYS A 66 -13.19 -0.18 5.71
C CYS A 66 -13.89 1.12 5.32
N ASN A 67 -13.23 1.87 4.47
CA ASN A 67 -13.82 3.03 3.84
C ASN A 67 -13.23 3.18 2.45
N TYR A 68 -13.80 4.04 1.63
CA TYR A 68 -13.26 4.32 0.31
C TYR A 68 -13.21 5.83 0.08
N ILE A 69 -12.27 6.24 -0.75
CA ILE A 69 -12.11 7.63 -1.17
C ILE A 69 -12.43 7.71 -2.65
N HIS A 70 -13.30 8.64 -3.03
CA HIS A 70 -13.56 8.94 -4.43
C HIS A 70 -13.12 10.37 -4.74
N SER A 71 -13.10 10.69 -6.04
CA SER A 71 -12.54 11.96 -6.52
C SER A 71 -13.31 13.19 -6.04
N ASP A 72 -14.56 13.02 -5.65
CA ASP A 72 -15.42 14.14 -5.24
C ASP A 72 -15.25 14.53 -3.77
N VAL A 73 -14.48 13.76 -3.02
CA VAL A 73 -14.21 14.08 -1.61
C VAL A 73 -13.26 15.26 -1.54
N ASP A 74 -13.58 16.26 -0.73
CA ASP A 74 -12.72 17.44 -0.62
C ASP A 74 -11.45 17.13 0.18
N THR A 75 -10.52 18.08 0.15
CA THR A 75 -9.19 17.88 0.75
C THR A 75 -9.25 17.62 2.26
N LEU A 76 -10.11 18.35 2.96
CA LEU A 76 -10.23 18.20 4.42
C LEU A 76 -10.81 16.84 4.78
N ASP A 77 -11.81 16.38 4.05
CA ASP A 77 -12.40 15.07 4.27
C ASP A 77 -11.41 13.96 3.95
N ARG A 78 -10.58 14.14 2.92
CA ARG A 78 -9.54 13.18 2.59
C ARG A 78 -8.53 13.04 3.72
N ILE A 79 -8.08 14.16 4.26
CA ILE A 79 -7.13 14.16 5.37
C ILE A 79 -7.72 13.44 6.57
N LYS A 80 -9.00 13.70 6.87
CA LYS A 80 -9.67 13.04 7.98
C LYS A 80 -9.75 11.53 7.78
N ILE A 81 -10.11 11.09 6.57
CA ILE A 81 -10.19 9.67 6.25
C ILE A 81 -8.83 8.99 6.43
N LEU A 82 -7.77 9.64 5.99
CA LEU A 82 -6.42 9.09 6.12
C LEU A 82 -5.94 9.07 7.56
N ASP A 83 -6.24 10.09 8.33
CA ASP A 83 -5.94 10.11 9.76
C ASP A 83 -6.69 9.01 10.50
N ASP A 84 -7.95 8.79 10.14
CA ASP A 84 -8.76 7.72 10.73
C ASP A 84 -8.18 6.34 10.39
N LEU A 85 -7.65 6.17 9.18
CA LEU A 85 -6.96 4.94 8.82
C LEU A 85 -5.75 4.72 9.71
N ARG A 86 -4.93 5.73 9.89
CA ARG A 86 -3.75 5.63 10.74
C ARG A 86 -4.11 5.34 12.18
N ALA A 87 -5.19 5.95 12.66
CA ALA A 87 -5.66 5.76 14.03
C ALA A 87 -6.31 4.39 14.28
N GLY A 88 -6.58 3.63 13.22
CA GLY A 88 -7.20 2.33 13.35
C GLY A 88 -8.73 2.34 13.35
N VAL A 89 -9.34 3.46 13.01
CA VAL A 89 -10.80 3.54 12.82
C VAL A 89 -11.19 2.62 11.66
N TYR A 90 -10.36 2.58 10.62
CA TYR A 90 -10.49 1.60 9.54
C TYR A 90 -9.25 0.75 9.49
N ASP A 91 -9.39 -0.46 8.99
CA ASP A 91 -8.25 -1.33 8.68
C ASP A 91 -7.89 -1.28 7.20
N VAL A 92 -8.85 -0.96 6.36
CA VAL A 92 -8.71 -0.97 4.90
C VAL A 92 -9.22 0.34 4.32
N LEU A 93 -8.45 0.90 3.43
CA LEU A 93 -8.87 2.06 2.65
C LEU A 93 -8.79 1.71 1.18
N ILE A 94 -9.86 1.98 0.45
CA ILE A 94 -10.00 1.67 -0.96
C ILE A 94 -10.08 2.99 -1.74
N GLY A 95 -9.44 3.04 -2.89
CA GLY A 95 -9.52 4.22 -3.72
C GLY A 95 -9.12 3.95 -5.16
N VAL A 96 -9.55 4.83 -6.05
CA VAL A 96 -9.18 4.76 -7.46
C VAL A 96 -7.80 5.39 -7.67
N ASN A 97 -7.58 6.54 -7.07
CA ASN A 97 -6.32 7.25 -7.16
C ASN A 97 -5.97 7.81 -5.79
N LEU A 98 -5.02 7.15 -5.13
CA LEU A 98 -4.58 7.51 -3.79
C LEU A 98 -3.25 8.29 -3.82
N LEU A 99 -2.87 8.83 -4.98
CA LEU A 99 -1.55 9.42 -5.18
C LEU A 99 -1.48 10.90 -4.84
N ARG A 100 -2.62 11.56 -4.72
CA ARG A 100 -2.66 13.02 -4.57
C ARG A 100 -2.09 13.54 -3.27
N GLU A 101 -2.23 12.76 -2.23
CA GLU A 101 -1.78 13.16 -0.91
C GLU A 101 -0.39 12.58 -0.68
N GLY A 102 0.60 13.45 -0.54
CA GLY A 102 1.96 13.04 -0.23
C GLY A 102 2.10 12.56 1.21
N LEU A 103 1.20 11.70 1.65
CA LEU A 103 1.09 11.33 3.04
C LEU A 103 1.95 10.14 3.39
N ASP A 104 2.58 10.24 4.54
CA ASP A 104 3.26 9.12 5.17
C ASP A 104 2.25 8.26 5.90
N LEU A 105 2.21 6.99 5.55
CA LEU A 105 1.32 6.03 6.17
C LEU A 105 2.14 4.85 6.69
N PRO A 106 2.91 5.07 7.76
CA PRO A 106 3.80 4.01 8.26
C PRO A 106 3.06 2.78 8.78
N GLU A 107 1.79 2.93 9.11
CA GLU A 107 0.96 1.83 9.58
C GLU A 107 0.50 0.91 8.44
N VAL A 108 0.62 1.35 7.19
CA VAL A 108 0.21 0.55 6.04
C VAL A 108 1.29 -0.47 5.71
N SER A 109 0.95 -1.74 5.83
CA SER A 109 1.88 -2.83 5.53
C SER A 109 1.56 -3.54 4.23
N LEU A 110 0.38 -3.36 3.68
CA LEU A 110 -0.02 -3.98 2.43
C LEU A 110 -0.65 -2.96 1.51
N VAL A 111 -0.17 -2.94 0.28
CA VAL A 111 -0.82 -2.21 -0.81
C VAL A 111 -1.23 -3.25 -1.84
N ALA A 112 -2.52 -3.32 -2.14
CA ALA A 112 -3.05 -4.23 -3.14
C ALA A 112 -3.48 -3.43 -4.36
N ILE A 113 -3.01 -3.85 -5.53
CA ILE A 113 -3.32 -3.20 -6.80
C ILE A 113 -4.16 -4.19 -7.62
N LEU A 114 -5.45 -3.93 -7.72
CA LEU A 114 -6.35 -4.80 -8.47
C LEU A 114 -6.23 -4.50 -9.96
N ASP A 115 -6.31 -5.54 -10.78
CA ASP A 115 -6.23 -5.40 -12.24
C ASP A 115 -5.02 -4.57 -12.67
N ALA A 116 -3.85 -4.92 -12.15
CA ALA A 116 -2.63 -4.17 -12.39
C ALA A 116 -2.17 -4.20 -13.85
N ASP A 117 -2.64 -5.18 -14.62
CA ASP A 117 -2.28 -5.34 -16.04
C ASP A 117 -3.22 -4.60 -17.00
N LYS A 118 -4.20 -3.87 -16.48
CA LYS A 118 -5.07 -3.07 -17.33
C LYS A 118 -4.35 -1.78 -17.70
N GLU A 119 -4.01 -1.64 -18.96
CA GLU A 119 -3.27 -0.48 -19.42
C GLU A 119 -4.08 0.79 -19.31
N GLY A 120 -3.39 1.90 -19.01
CA GLY A 120 -4.00 3.20 -18.87
C GLY A 120 -3.28 4.03 -17.83
N PHE A 121 -3.78 5.23 -17.62
CA PHE A 121 -3.17 6.21 -16.72
C PHE A 121 -2.98 5.67 -15.30
N LEU A 122 -3.96 4.94 -14.78
CA LEU A 122 -3.92 4.45 -13.40
C LEU A 122 -2.98 3.27 -13.20
N ARG A 123 -2.49 2.68 -14.26
CA ARG A 123 -1.58 1.54 -14.21
C ARG A 123 -0.32 1.81 -15.02
N SER A 124 0.02 3.07 -15.24
CA SER A 124 1.27 3.47 -15.85
C SER A 124 2.44 3.21 -14.90
N HIS A 125 3.64 3.19 -15.44
CA HIS A 125 4.85 3.04 -14.63
C HIS A 125 4.90 4.05 -13.48
N ARG A 126 4.59 5.31 -13.77
CA ARG A 126 4.60 6.36 -12.76
C ARG A 126 3.56 6.09 -11.65
N SER A 127 2.34 5.77 -12.04
CA SER A 127 1.27 5.50 -11.07
C SER A 127 1.57 4.28 -10.22
N LEU A 128 2.05 3.21 -10.84
CA LEU A 128 2.42 2.00 -10.11
C LEU A 128 3.55 2.27 -9.13
N THR A 129 4.58 2.98 -9.55
CA THR A 129 5.74 3.30 -8.70
C THR A 129 5.32 4.12 -7.49
N GLN A 130 4.47 5.13 -7.67
CA GLN A 130 3.99 5.95 -6.57
C GLN A 130 3.12 5.14 -5.61
N THR A 131 2.29 4.27 -6.16
CA THR A 131 1.42 3.42 -5.33
C THR A 131 2.24 2.44 -4.50
N VAL A 132 3.23 1.80 -5.11
CA VAL A 132 4.15 0.88 -4.41
C VAL A 132 4.85 1.61 -3.26
N GLY A 133 5.21 2.87 -3.48
CA GLY A 133 5.89 3.66 -2.45
C GLY A 133 5.09 3.86 -1.17
N ARG A 134 3.77 3.67 -1.22
CA ARG A 134 2.94 3.80 -0.02
C ARG A 134 3.21 2.71 1.01
N ALA A 135 3.78 1.59 0.62
CA ALA A 135 4.14 0.51 1.54
C ALA A 135 5.58 0.61 2.06
N ALA A 136 6.33 1.61 1.63
CA ALA A 136 7.77 1.69 1.88
C ALA A 136 8.13 2.14 3.30
N ARG A 137 7.17 2.63 4.07
CA ARG A 137 7.41 3.13 5.43
C ARG A 137 7.18 2.09 6.51
N ASN A 138 6.73 0.91 6.14
CA ASN A 138 6.45 -0.16 7.10
C ASN A 138 7.53 -1.23 7.00
N LEU A 139 7.98 -1.75 8.15
CA LEU A 139 8.98 -2.82 8.19
C LEU A 139 8.51 -4.07 7.45
N ASN A 140 7.21 -4.31 7.46
CA ASN A 140 6.60 -5.47 6.82
C ASN A 140 5.94 -5.11 5.49
N GLY A 141 6.38 -4.02 4.86
CA GLY A 141 5.77 -3.51 3.64
C GLY A 141 5.75 -4.52 2.52
N ARG A 142 4.58 -4.71 1.92
CA ARG A 142 4.40 -5.63 0.81
C ARG A 142 3.40 -5.04 -0.17
N VAL A 143 3.61 -5.34 -1.45
CA VAL A 143 2.68 -4.97 -2.51
C VAL A 143 2.26 -6.22 -3.24
N ILE A 144 0.96 -6.37 -3.47
CA ILE A 144 0.43 -7.46 -4.29
C ILE A 144 -0.21 -6.82 -5.51
N MET A 145 0.28 -7.20 -6.68
CA MET A 145 -0.31 -6.80 -7.95
C MET A 145 -1.13 -7.97 -8.50
N TYR A 146 -2.43 -7.78 -8.62
CA TYR A 146 -3.29 -8.82 -9.20
C TYR A 146 -3.37 -8.60 -10.70
N ALA A 147 -2.85 -9.56 -11.45
CA ALA A 147 -2.73 -9.44 -12.90
C ALA A 147 -2.58 -10.81 -13.51
N ASP A 148 -3.08 -10.95 -14.75
CA ASP A 148 -2.94 -12.20 -15.50
C ASP A 148 -1.68 -12.21 -16.37
N ARG A 149 -1.09 -11.03 -16.59
CA ARG A 149 0.17 -10.89 -17.31
C ARG A 149 0.97 -9.76 -16.70
N ILE A 150 2.25 -9.70 -16.99
CA ILE A 150 3.10 -8.63 -16.52
C ILE A 150 3.29 -7.65 -17.68
N THR A 151 2.76 -6.45 -17.53
CA THR A 151 2.93 -5.40 -18.53
C THR A 151 4.32 -4.77 -18.43
N GLU A 152 4.70 -4.01 -19.44
CA GLU A 152 5.95 -3.26 -19.41
C GLU A 152 6.01 -2.32 -18.20
N SER A 153 4.91 -1.63 -17.92
CA SER A 153 4.83 -0.72 -16.77
C SER A 153 5.02 -1.45 -15.45
N MET A 154 4.39 -2.62 -15.31
CA MET A 154 4.57 -3.46 -14.13
C MET A 154 6.03 -3.90 -14.00
N GLN A 155 6.63 -4.37 -15.08
CA GLN A 155 7.99 -4.87 -15.06
C GLN A 155 8.98 -3.78 -14.66
N LYS A 156 8.82 -2.58 -15.20
CA LYS A 156 9.69 -1.46 -14.84
C LYS A 156 9.59 -1.12 -13.36
N THR A 157 8.39 -1.10 -12.82
CA THR A 157 8.18 -0.82 -11.40
C THR A 157 8.79 -1.91 -10.52
N ILE A 158 8.57 -3.17 -10.90
CA ILE A 158 9.12 -4.31 -10.16
C ILE A 158 10.65 -4.26 -10.16
N ASP A 159 11.26 -4.05 -11.32
CA ASP A 159 12.71 -4.03 -11.46
C ASP A 159 13.33 -2.88 -10.67
N GLU A 160 12.78 -1.70 -10.76
CA GLU A 160 13.28 -0.55 -10.01
C GLU A 160 13.16 -0.75 -8.50
N THR A 161 12.04 -1.29 -8.05
CA THR A 161 11.80 -1.52 -6.63
C THR A 161 12.77 -2.58 -6.10
N ASN A 162 12.96 -3.67 -6.84
CA ASN A 162 13.91 -4.71 -6.44
C ASN A 162 15.33 -4.19 -6.41
N ARG A 163 15.72 -3.36 -7.37
CA ARG A 163 17.06 -2.78 -7.40
C ARG A 163 17.29 -1.88 -6.19
N ARG A 164 16.34 -1.04 -5.85
CA ARG A 164 16.45 -0.18 -4.67
C ARG A 164 16.51 -1.00 -3.39
N ARG A 165 15.72 -2.06 -3.32
CA ARG A 165 15.70 -2.95 -2.16
C ARG A 165 17.06 -3.62 -1.98
N GLU A 166 17.65 -4.13 -3.05
CA GLU A 166 18.96 -4.79 -3.00
C GLU A 166 20.07 -3.82 -2.57
N LYS A 167 20.03 -2.58 -3.09
CA LYS A 167 20.99 -1.56 -2.70
C LYS A 167 20.87 -1.21 -1.21
N GLN A 168 19.65 -1.11 -0.71
CA GLN A 168 19.43 -0.81 0.70
C GLN A 168 19.89 -1.98 1.57
N LEU A 169 19.61 -3.21 1.16
CA LEU A 169 20.09 -4.39 1.89
C LEU A 169 21.60 -4.40 2.00
N ALA A 170 22.30 -4.15 0.89
CA ALA A 170 23.75 -4.11 0.88
C ALA A 170 24.28 -2.99 1.78
N TYR A 171 23.66 -1.82 1.72
CA TYR A 171 24.05 -0.70 2.55
C TYR A 171 23.84 -1.01 4.04
N ASN A 172 22.69 -1.59 4.39
CA ASN A 172 22.39 -1.94 5.77
C ASN A 172 23.40 -2.95 6.31
N GLU A 173 23.75 -3.94 5.52
CA GLU A 173 24.71 -4.96 5.91
C GLU A 173 26.11 -4.36 6.10
N GLU A 174 26.54 -3.53 5.15
CA GLU A 174 27.85 -2.87 5.20
C GLU A 174 27.98 -1.94 6.40
N ASN A 175 26.92 -1.25 6.75
CA ASN A 175 26.92 -0.25 7.82
C ASN A 175 26.31 -0.75 9.13
N HIS A 176 26.00 -2.04 9.22
CA HIS A 176 25.42 -2.67 10.42
C HIS A 176 24.14 -1.98 10.88
N ILE A 177 23.29 -1.63 9.92
CA ILE A 177 22.03 -0.94 10.21
C ILE A 177 20.90 -1.96 10.29
N THR A 178 20.11 -1.88 11.36
CA THR A 178 18.88 -2.65 11.49
C THR A 178 17.72 -1.75 11.03
N PRO A 179 16.88 -2.20 10.07
CA PRO A 179 15.76 -1.39 9.63
C PRO A 179 14.84 -1.00 10.78
N GLN A 180 14.46 0.26 10.81
CA GLN A 180 13.57 0.78 11.84
C GLN A 180 12.44 1.56 11.21
N ALA A 181 11.24 1.37 11.72
CA ALA A 181 10.11 2.17 11.30
C ALA A 181 10.37 3.63 11.57
N CYS A 182 10.00 4.49 10.63
CA CYS A 182 10.17 5.92 10.76
C CYS A 182 9.04 6.50 11.62
N LEU A 183 8.94 6.02 12.85
CA LEU A 183 7.97 6.49 13.80
C LEU A 183 8.66 7.45 14.70
N LEU A 184 8.66 8.72 14.34
CA LEU A 184 9.25 9.73 15.18
C LEU A 184 8.61 9.70 16.55
N TYR A 185 7.34 9.61 16.57
CA TYR A 185 6.55 9.26 17.70
C TYR A 185 5.14 9.16 17.23
N THR A 186 4.33 8.48 17.96
CA THR A 186 2.92 8.46 17.65
C THR A 186 2.15 8.31 18.93
N SER A 187 0.97 8.88 18.95
CA SER A 187 0.02 8.50 19.97
C SER A 187 -0.37 7.05 19.72
N PRO A 188 -0.47 6.23 20.75
CA PRO A 188 -0.92 4.86 20.56
C PRO A 188 -2.29 4.85 19.87
N SER A 189 -2.48 3.91 18.97
CA SER A 189 -3.81 3.72 18.40
C SER A 189 -4.73 3.17 19.48
N PRO A 190 -6.06 3.28 19.32
CA PRO A 190 -6.98 2.69 20.27
C PRO A 190 -6.75 1.20 20.50
N ARG A 191 -6.14 0.52 19.55
CA ARG A 191 -5.86 -0.91 19.69
C ARG A 191 -4.60 -1.19 20.47
N ASP A 192 -3.72 -0.22 20.59
CA ASP A 192 -2.46 -0.39 21.31
C ASP A 192 -2.60 -0.15 22.82
N THR A 193 -3.74 0.31 23.25
CA THR A 193 -3.98 0.65 24.64
C THR A 193 -4.71 -0.45 25.42
N ARG A 194 -4.46 -1.66 25.11
CA ARG A 194 -5.07 -2.81 25.78
C ARG A 194 -4.51 -3.04 27.15
#